data_04a1a0b92c9190b0b8f4dc28fecddb66
#
_entry.id   04a1a0b92c9190b0b8f4dc28fecddb66
#
_cell.length_a   1.000
_cell.length_b   1.000
_cell.length_c   1.000
_cell.angle_alpha   90.00
_cell.angle_beta   90.00
_cell.angle_gamma   90.00
#
_symmetry.space_group_name_H-M   'P 1'
#
loop_
_entity.id
_entity.type
_entity.pdbx_description
1 polymer ?
#
loop_
_entity_poly.entity_id
_entity_poly.type
_entity_poly.pdbx_seq_one_letter_code
_entity_poly.pdbx_strand_id
1 'polypeptide(L)'
;MQEQKVISFIRSLYNTDAFIPLHAPHFGGNEKKYLLECIDSTFVSSVGHFVNQLETEIANYTGAKHGVAVVNGTSALHTALLVCGVEKGDEVLTQSLTFVA
;
A
#
# COMPACT_ATOMS: atom_id res chain seq x y z
N MET A 1 -8.59 6.55 -34.17
CA MET A 1 -9.46 7.74 -34.06
C MET A 1 -10.29 7.82 -32.76
N GLN A 2 -10.77 6.72 -32.20
CA GLN A 2 -11.44 6.74 -30.88
C GLN A 2 -10.44 6.95 -29.73
N GLU A 3 -9.27 6.34 -29.81
CA GLU A 3 -8.24 6.45 -28.77
C GLU A 3 -7.79 7.90 -28.53
N GLN A 4 -7.62 8.68 -29.60
CA GLN A 4 -7.22 10.08 -29.49
C GLN A 4 -8.27 10.96 -28.81
N LYS A 5 -9.55 10.66 -29.03
CA LYS A 5 -10.64 11.37 -28.33
C LYS A 5 -10.62 11.10 -26.83
N VAL A 6 -10.36 9.83 -26.44
CA VAL A 6 -10.22 9.45 -25.02
C VAL A 6 -9.01 10.14 -24.40
N ILE A 7 -7.86 10.10 -25.09
CA ILE A 7 -6.64 10.78 -24.60
C ILE A 7 -6.88 12.29 -24.43
N SER A 8 -7.47 12.94 -25.43
CA SER A 8 -7.76 14.37 -25.35
C SER A 8 -8.73 14.70 -24.22
N PHE A 9 -9.76 13.86 -24.02
CA PHE A 9 -10.70 14.02 -22.92
C PHE A 9 -10.00 13.90 -21.56
N ILE A 10 -9.18 12.86 -21.37
CA ILE A 10 -8.41 12.68 -20.12
C ILE A 10 -7.49 13.86 -19.87
N ARG A 11 -6.74 14.31 -20.88
CA ARG A 11 -5.86 15.47 -20.79
C ARG A 11 -6.60 16.76 -20.42
N SER A 12 -7.80 16.94 -20.98
CA SER A 12 -8.63 18.09 -20.63
C SER A 12 -9.10 18.08 -19.18
N LEU A 13 -9.40 16.89 -18.62
CA LEU A 13 -9.77 16.77 -17.20
C LEU A 13 -8.61 17.14 -16.26
N TYR A 14 -7.38 16.75 -16.61
CA TYR A 14 -6.17 17.05 -15.82
C TYR A 14 -5.53 18.38 -16.20
N ASN A 15 -6.03 19.06 -17.23
CA ASN A 15 -5.49 20.32 -17.76
C ASN A 15 -3.97 20.26 -17.99
N THR A 16 -3.50 19.18 -18.62
CA THR A 16 -2.05 18.95 -18.84
C THR A 16 -1.80 18.12 -20.09
N ASP A 17 -0.70 18.45 -20.77
CA ASP A 17 -0.13 17.63 -21.86
C ASP A 17 1.01 16.73 -21.37
N ALA A 18 1.41 16.85 -20.11
CA ALA A 18 2.45 16.03 -19.50
C ALA A 18 2.00 14.57 -19.30
N PHE A 19 2.92 13.73 -18.87
CA PHE A 19 2.61 12.36 -18.48
C PHE A 19 1.66 12.35 -17.27
N ILE A 20 0.56 11.60 -17.40
CA ILE A 20 -0.42 11.40 -16.33
C ILE A 20 -0.20 10.00 -15.77
N PRO A 21 0.36 9.85 -14.57
CA PRO A 21 0.54 8.54 -13.95
C PRO A 21 -0.80 7.95 -13.52
N LEU A 22 -0.93 6.63 -13.59
CA LEU A 22 -2.11 5.93 -13.10
C LEU A 22 -2.29 6.12 -11.58
N HIS A 23 -1.18 6.04 -10.84
CA HIS A 23 -1.11 6.33 -9.42
C HIS A 23 0.12 7.18 -9.13
N ALA A 24 -0.09 8.34 -8.55
CA ALA A 24 0.98 9.17 -8.01
C ALA A 24 0.83 9.26 -6.50
N PRO A 25 1.86 8.91 -5.70
CA PRO A 25 1.80 9.10 -4.27
C PRO A 25 1.72 10.59 -3.95
N HIS A 26 0.87 10.94 -3.01
CA HIS A 26 0.75 12.30 -2.50
C HIS A 26 1.31 12.37 -1.08
N PHE A 27 2.34 13.19 -0.89
CA PHE A 27 2.99 13.41 0.39
C PHE A 27 2.60 14.81 0.89
N GLY A 28 1.53 14.90 1.64
CA GLY A 28 0.98 16.16 2.15
C GLY A 28 0.97 16.28 3.67
N GLY A 29 1.51 15.29 4.38
CA GLY A 29 1.48 15.21 5.83
C GLY A 29 2.87 15.15 6.48
N ASN A 30 2.99 14.26 7.43
CA ASN A 30 4.18 14.14 8.29
C ASN A 30 5.22 13.12 7.78
N GLU A 31 5.10 12.62 6.55
CA GLU A 31 5.93 11.52 6.03
C GLU A 31 7.41 11.81 6.14
N LYS A 32 7.83 13.02 5.72
CA LYS A 32 9.23 13.46 5.81
C LYS A 32 9.71 13.57 7.26
N LYS A 33 8.85 14.07 8.15
CA LYS A 33 9.15 14.20 9.57
C LYS A 33 9.39 12.82 10.19
N TYR A 34 8.49 11.87 9.96
CA TYR A 34 8.61 10.52 10.51
C TYR A 34 9.82 9.77 9.96
N LEU A 35 10.16 9.96 8.67
CA LEU A 35 11.38 9.39 8.11
C LEU A 35 12.65 9.96 8.76
N LEU A 36 12.70 11.27 8.99
CA LEU A 36 13.82 11.90 9.69
C LEU A 36 13.93 11.39 11.13
N GLU A 37 12.82 11.28 11.84
CA GLU A 37 12.80 10.72 13.21
C GLU A 37 13.32 9.26 13.24
N CYS A 38 12.98 8.43 12.23
CA CYS A 38 13.54 7.09 12.12
C CYS A 38 15.07 7.12 11.94
N ILE A 39 15.58 8.00 11.07
CA ILE A 39 17.01 8.12 10.82
C ILE A 39 17.74 8.64 12.06
N ASP A 40 17.24 9.70 12.68
CA ASP A 40 17.85 10.34 13.85
C ASP A 40 17.87 9.39 15.07
N SER A 41 16.84 8.59 15.23
CA SER A 41 16.75 7.57 16.29
C SER A 41 17.54 6.29 16.00
N THR A 42 18.01 6.12 14.75
CA THR A 42 18.67 4.90 14.24
C THR A 42 17.78 3.64 14.20
N PHE A 43 16.50 3.75 14.55
CA PHE A 43 15.53 2.64 14.44
C PHE A 43 14.99 2.51 13.01
N VAL A 44 15.82 1.97 12.12
CA VAL A 44 15.52 1.79 10.69
C VAL A 44 15.33 0.32 10.29
N SER A 45 15.00 -0.54 11.23
CA SER A 45 14.79 -1.98 11.02
C SER A 45 13.32 -2.37 11.21
N SER A 46 13.06 -3.67 11.33
CA SER A 46 11.74 -4.23 11.65
C SER A 46 11.27 -3.98 13.10
N VAL A 47 12.09 -3.31 13.90
CA VAL A 47 11.78 -2.94 15.30
C VAL A 47 11.87 -1.43 15.42
N GLY A 48 10.86 -0.81 16.03
CA GLY A 48 10.86 0.62 16.28
C GLY A 48 9.49 1.15 16.65
N HIS A 49 9.46 2.39 17.16
CA HIS A 49 8.25 3.05 17.60
C HIS A 49 7.16 3.08 16.52
N PHE A 50 7.51 3.45 15.30
CA PHE A 50 6.54 3.55 14.21
C PHE A 50 5.99 2.20 13.73
N VAL A 51 6.75 1.12 13.85
CA VAL A 51 6.25 -0.24 13.58
C VAL A 51 5.16 -0.59 14.59
N ASN A 52 5.43 -0.42 15.87
CA ASN A 52 4.47 -0.70 16.94
C ASN A 52 3.22 0.19 16.83
N GLN A 53 3.42 1.46 16.49
CA GLN A 53 2.32 2.40 16.27
C GLN A 53 1.44 1.98 15.11
N LEU A 54 2.01 1.63 13.95
CA LEU A 54 1.28 1.15 12.79
C LEU A 54 0.46 -0.09 13.13
N GLU A 55 1.04 -1.08 13.79
CA GLU A 55 0.36 -2.30 14.19
C GLU A 55 -0.84 -2.01 15.11
N THR A 56 -0.65 -1.11 16.08
CA THR A 56 -1.70 -0.70 17.01
C THR A 56 -2.81 0.06 16.29
N GLU A 57 -2.47 1.03 15.45
CA GLU A 57 -3.44 1.87 14.75
C GLU A 57 -4.25 1.07 13.73
N ILE A 58 -3.62 0.17 12.98
CA ILE A 58 -4.33 -0.73 12.04
C ILE A 58 -5.27 -1.66 12.78
N ALA A 59 -4.83 -2.28 13.88
CA ALA A 59 -5.69 -3.13 14.69
C ALA A 59 -6.93 -2.36 15.20
N ASN A 60 -6.72 -1.15 15.74
CA ASN A 60 -7.81 -0.30 16.22
C ASN A 60 -8.75 0.14 15.09
N TYR A 61 -8.21 0.55 13.94
CA TYR A 61 -8.98 1.02 12.80
C TYR A 61 -9.88 -0.09 12.20
N THR A 62 -9.35 -1.30 12.11
CA THR A 62 -10.07 -2.45 11.53
C THR A 62 -10.93 -3.21 12.55
N GLY A 63 -10.78 -2.95 13.85
CA GLY A 63 -11.38 -3.73 14.93
C GLY A 63 -10.75 -5.12 15.11
N ALA A 64 -9.61 -5.38 14.48
CA ALA A 64 -8.86 -6.62 14.64
C ALA A 64 -8.17 -6.66 16.02
N LYS A 65 -7.97 -7.88 16.54
CA LYS A 65 -7.30 -8.05 17.83
C LYS A 65 -5.81 -7.68 17.77
N HIS A 66 -5.18 -7.91 16.62
CA HIS A 66 -3.75 -7.66 16.40
C HIS A 66 -3.52 -7.15 14.98
N GLY A 67 -2.51 -6.30 14.80
CA GLY A 67 -1.92 -5.93 13.53
C GLY A 67 -0.49 -6.44 13.47
N VAL A 68 -0.02 -6.84 12.31
CA VAL A 68 1.36 -7.28 12.08
C VAL A 68 1.92 -6.57 10.86
N ALA A 69 2.95 -5.77 11.06
CA ALA A 69 3.62 -5.05 9.99
C ALA A 69 4.55 -5.99 9.20
N VAL A 70 4.48 -5.92 7.89
CA VAL A 70 5.36 -6.63 6.97
C VAL A 70 5.91 -5.67 5.93
N VAL A 71 6.97 -6.06 5.22
CA VAL A 71 7.72 -5.18 4.32
C VAL A 71 6.89 -4.61 3.16
N ASN A 72 5.88 -5.34 2.70
CA ASN A 72 4.96 -4.92 1.63
C ASN A 72 3.70 -5.79 1.57
N GLY A 73 2.72 -5.38 0.76
CA GLY A 73 1.45 -6.10 0.60
C GLY A 73 1.59 -7.50 0.02
N THR A 74 2.54 -7.75 -0.86
CA THR A 74 2.81 -9.09 -1.41
C THR A 74 3.23 -10.06 -0.30
N SER A 75 4.14 -9.62 0.58
CA SER A 75 4.57 -10.40 1.74
C SER A 75 3.41 -10.60 2.73
N ALA A 76 2.53 -9.60 2.90
CA ALA A 76 1.35 -9.72 3.74
C ALA A 76 0.40 -10.81 3.22
N LEU A 77 0.07 -10.78 1.92
CA LEU A 77 -0.78 -11.79 1.30
C LEU A 77 -0.19 -13.18 1.38
N HIS A 78 1.10 -13.32 1.06
CA HIS A 78 1.80 -14.61 1.15
C HIS A 78 1.76 -15.17 2.58
N THR A 79 2.09 -14.35 3.57
CA THR A 79 2.05 -14.75 4.98
C THR A 79 0.63 -15.13 5.41
N ALA A 80 -0.38 -14.34 5.00
CA ALA A 80 -1.77 -14.62 5.32
C ALA A 80 -2.22 -15.98 4.76
N LEU A 81 -1.90 -16.29 3.51
CA LEU A 81 -2.21 -17.59 2.90
C LEU A 81 -1.55 -18.75 3.64
N LEU A 82 -0.28 -18.61 4.02
CA LEU A 82 0.43 -19.62 4.82
C LEU A 82 -0.22 -19.85 6.19
N VAL A 83 -0.56 -18.76 6.89
CA VAL A 83 -1.19 -18.85 8.23
C VAL A 83 -2.59 -19.44 8.15
N CYS A 84 -3.32 -19.18 7.05
CA CYS A 84 -4.63 -19.80 6.79
C CYS A 84 -4.52 -21.27 6.37
N GLY A 85 -3.33 -21.81 6.17
CA GLY A 85 -3.12 -23.21 5.77
C GLY A 85 -3.49 -23.49 4.32
N VAL A 86 -3.45 -22.49 3.45
CA VAL A 86 -3.76 -22.66 2.03
C VAL A 86 -2.67 -23.48 1.35
N GLU A 87 -3.05 -24.56 0.66
CA GLU A 87 -2.18 -25.50 0.01
C GLU A 87 -2.40 -25.58 -1.50
N LYS A 88 -1.54 -26.33 -2.19
CA LYS A 88 -1.67 -26.55 -3.63
C LYS A 88 -2.98 -27.30 -3.95
N GLY A 89 -3.82 -26.65 -4.74
CA GLY A 89 -5.12 -27.18 -5.16
C GLY A 89 -6.31 -26.51 -4.50
N ASP A 90 -6.07 -25.66 -3.49
CA ASP A 90 -7.11 -24.86 -2.87
C ASP A 90 -7.54 -23.69 -3.77
N GLU A 91 -8.80 -23.32 -3.64
CA GLU A 91 -9.38 -22.16 -4.31
C GLU A 91 -9.46 -20.98 -3.34
N VAL A 92 -8.95 -19.82 -3.77
CA VAL A 92 -8.95 -18.59 -2.98
C VAL A 92 -9.76 -17.52 -3.71
N LEU A 93 -10.81 -17.00 -3.07
CA LEU A 93 -11.61 -15.90 -3.61
C LEU A 93 -10.93 -14.56 -3.34
N THR A 94 -10.77 -13.77 -4.37
CA THR A 94 -10.19 -12.42 -4.29
C THR A 94 -10.90 -11.45 -5.24
N GLN A 95 -10.71 -10.14 -5.03
CA GLN A 95 -11.23 -9.12 -5.94
C GLN A 95 -10.41 -9.09 -7.24
N SER A 96 -11.06 -8.70 -8.34
CA SER A 96 -10.40 -8.59 -9.65
C SER A 96 -9.64 -7.27 -9.84
N LEU A 97 -10.04 -6.20 -9.13
CA LEU A 97 -9.39 -4.90 -9.19
C LEU A 97 -8.40 -4.75 -8.02
N THR A 98 -7.16 -5.11 -8.27
CA THR A 98 -6.09 -5.06 -7.28
C THR A 98 -4.73 -4.85 -7.96
N PHE A 99 -3.69 -4.67 -7.19
CA PHE A 99 -2.32 -4.72 -7.71
C PHE A 99 -1.99 -6.13 -8.23
N VAL A 100 -1.01 -6.24 -9.13
CA VAL A 100 -0.68 -7.49 -9.81
C VAL A 100 -0.18 -8.62 -8.90
N ALA A 101 0.29 -8.30 -7.71
CA ALA A 101 0.80 -9.28 -6.74
C ALA A 101 -0.31 -9.94 -5.92
#